data_cf72ce307e1256cb7646ef1f41069539
#
_entry.id   cf72ce307e1256cb7646ef1f41069539
#
_cell.length_a   1.000
_cell.length_b   1.000
_cell.length_c   1.000
_cell.angle_alpha   90.00
_cell.angle_beta   90.00
_cell.angle_gamma   90.00
#
_symmetry.space_group_name_H-M   'P 1'
#
loop_
_entity.id
_entity.type
_entity.pdbx_description
1 polymer ?
#
loop_
_entity_poly.entity_id
_entity_poly.type
_entity_poly.pdbx_seq_one_letter_code
_entity_poly.pdbx_strand_id
1 'polypeptide(L)'
;LWNADAHAVDVNSVDFLERSSKINQTTEALVDWLMKRDEIASLYYPKYTNREGYEKVLKKDDYNGKHKPGYGGLFSIVLDEHICDRSFFDKINLSKGPSLGTNFSLSCPYTLLAHYHELDFTLAYGVQPNLIRFSIGLESFEELKEKFETALNESR
;
A
#
# COMPACT_ATOMS: atom_id res chain seq x y z
N LEU A 1 13.54 21.60 -16.22
CA LEU A 1 14.21 20.43 -15.66
C LEU A 1 15.69 20.49 -16.06
N TRP A 2 16.59 20.23 -15.11
CA TRP A 2 18.04 20.18 -15.43
C TRP A 2 18.32 18.95 -16.31
N ASN A 3 19.27 19.08 -17.27
CA ASN A 3 19.51 18.02 -18.25
C ASN A 3 19.90 16.67 -17.63
N ALA A 4 20.67 16.68 -16.54
CA ALA A 4 21.05 15.46 -15.85
C ALA A 4 19.84 14.79 -15.16
N ASP A 5 18.92 15.57 -14.59
CA ASP A 5 17.67 15.04 -14.00
C ASP A 5 16.77 14.48 -15.09
N ALA A 6 16.66 15.16 -16.23
CA ALA A 6 15.87 14.68 -17.36
C ALA A 6 16.39 13.33 -17.88
N HIS A 7 17.72 13.20 -18.01
CA HIS A 7 18.35 11.94 -18.40
C HIS A 7 18.13 10.82 -17.37
N ALA A 8 18.28 11.14 -16.08
CA ALA A 8 18.01 10.17 -15.01
C ALA A 8 16.56 9.69 -15.02
N VAL A 9 15.58 10.58 -15.22
CA VAL A 9 14.16 10.21 -15.33
C VAL A 9 13.92 9.34 -16.57
N ASP A 10 14.49 9.68 -17.72
CA ASP A 10 14.38 8.91 -18.96
C ASP A 10 14.88 7.47 -18.75
N VAL A 11 16.09 7.31 -18.23
CA VAL A 11 16.70 6.00 -17.96
C VAL A 11 15.87 5.21 -16.94
N ASN A 12 15.43 5.84 -15.84
CA ASN A 12 14.69 5.18 -14.76
C ASN A 12 13.24 4.85 -15.13
N SER A 13 12.70 5.42 -16.20
CA SER A 13 11.32 5.19 -16.64
C SER A 13 11.16 4.07 -17.67
N VAL A 14 12.24 3.50 -18.18
CA VAL A 14 12.22 2.54 -19.31
C VAL A 14 11.29 1.35 -19.05
N ASP A 15 11.30 0.79 -17.84
CA ASP A 15 10.49 -0.37 -17.44
C ASP A 15 9.31 -0.04 -16.50
N PHE A 16 8.92 1.25 -16.43
CA PHE A 16 7.93 1.68 -15.47
C PHE A 16 6.55 0.99 -15.64
N LEU A 17 6.15 0.71 -16.88
CA LEU A 17 4.88 0.01 -17.16
C LEU A 17 4.89 -1.43 -16.63
N GLU A 18 6.00 -2.13 -16.78
CA GLU A 18 6.18 -3.49 -16.28
C GLU A 18 6.17 -3.51 -14.75
N ARG A 19 6.93 -2.62 -14.11
CA ARG A 19 6.94 -2.47 -12.65
C ARG A 19 5.55 -2.12 -12.12
N SER A 20 4.88 -1.15 -12.73
CA SER A 20 3.55 -0.73 -12.33
C SER A 20 2.53 -1.86 -12.45
N SER A 21 2.58 -2.64 -13.54
CA SER A 21 1.71 -3.80 -13.75
C SER A 21 1.95 -4.88 -12.68
N LYS A 22 3.22 -5.18 -12.36
CA LYS A 22 3.58 -6.13 -11.32
C LYS A 22 3.10 -5.67 -9.95
N ILE A 23 3.35 -4.41 -9.59
CA ILE A 23 2.90 -3.82 -8.32
C ILE A 23 1.38 -3.90 -8.20
N ASN A 24 0.63 -3.55 -9.24
CA ASN A 24 -0.83 -3.66 -9.26
C ASN A 24 -1.29 -5.08 -8.95
N GLN A 25 -0.77 -6.08 -9.66
CA GLN A 25 -1.17 -7.48 -9.50
C GLN A 25 -0.84 -8.01 -8.09
N THR A 26 0.37 -7.75 -7.60
CA THR A 26 0.81 -8.17 -6.27
C THR A 26 -0.02 -7.51 -5.18
N THR A 27 -0.28 -6.20 -5.31
CA THR A 27 -1.09 -5.46 -4.33
C THR A 27 -2.53 -5.95 -4.29
N GLU A 28 -3.16 -6.17 -5.44
CA GLU A 28 -4.52 -6.71 -5.48
C GLU A 28 -4.60 -8.09 -4.80
N ALA A 29 -3.67 -9.00 -5.11
CA ALA A 29 -3.64 -10.32 -4.49
C ALA A 29 -3.45 -10.23 -2.96
N LEU A 30 -2.55 -9.36 -2.51
CA LEU A 30 -2.29 -9.14 -1.09
C LEU A 30 -3.51 -8.56 -0.36
N VAL A 31 -4.14 -7.55 -0.93
CA VAL A 31 -5.33 -6.91 -0.37
C VAL A 31 -6.52 -7.86 -0.34
N ASP A 32 -6.73 -8.66 -1.41
CA ASP A 32 -7.78 -9.69 -1.47
C ASP A 32 -7.58 -10.79 -0.41
N TRP A 33 -6.35 -11.08 -0.04
CA TRP A 33 -6.00 -11.99 1.04
C TRP A 33 -6.23 -11.34 2.42
N LEU A 34 -5.77 -10.10 2.62
CA LEU A 34 -5.94 -9.36 3.88
C LEU A 34 -7.42 -9.13 4.23
N MET A 35 -8.28 -8.89 3.24
CA MET A 35 -9.74 -8.71 3.44
C MET A 35 -10.45 -9.93 4.04
N LYS A 36 -9.82 -11.09 4.05
CA LYS A 36 -10.38 -12.34 4.61
C LYS A 36 -9.84 -12.63 6.01
N ARG A 37 -9.04 -11.74 6.56
CA ARG A 37 -8.38 -11.92 7.85
C ARG A 37 -9.16 -11.21 8.95
N ASP A 38 -9.43 -11.92 10.04
CA ASP A 38 -10.13 -11.38 11.21
C ASP A 38 -9.30 -10.33 11.96
N GLU A 39 -7.98 -10.32 11.74
CA GLU A 39 -7.06 -9.34 12.31
C GLU A 39 -7.17 -7.95 11.69
N ILE A 40 -7.91 -7.80 10.59
CA ILE A 40 -8.06 -6.53 9.85
C ILE A 40 -9.45 -5.95 10.12
N ALA A 41 -9.52 -4.91 10.95
CA ALA A 41 -10.78 -4.20 11.23
C ALA A 41 -11.24 -3.35 10.05
N SER A 42 -10.32 -2.68 9.36
CA SER A 42 -10.62 -1.86 8.18
C SER A 42 -9.48 -1.89 7.17
N LEU A 43 -9.83 -1.88 5.88
CA LEU A 43 -8.88 -1.81 4.79
C LEU A 43 -9.33 -0.77 3.77
N TYR A 44 -8.43 0.15 3.43
CA TYR A 44 -8.66 1.24 2.49
C TYR A 44 -7.82 1.01 1.23
N TYR A 45 -8.50 0.64 0.16
CA TYR A 45 -7.92 0.44 -1.17
C TYR A 45 -8.96 0.83 -2.22
N PRO A 46 -8.61 1.51 -3.32
CA PRO A 46 -9.60 2.03 -4.27
C PRO A 46 -10.60 1.00 -4.80
N LYS A 47 -10.17 -0.25 -4.96
CA LYS A 47 -11.02 -1.39 -5.36
C LYS A 47 -12.22 -1.59 -4.42
N TYR A 48 -12.08 -1.29 -3.13
CA TYR A 48 -13.08 -1.56 -2.09
C TYR A 48 -13.72 -0.30 -1.51
N THR A 49 -12.96 0.80 -1.39
CA THR A 49 -13.47 2.00 -0.71
C THR A 49 -14.14 3.01 -1.64
N ASN A 50 -13.69 3.14 -2.89
CA ASN A 50 -14.28 4.06 -3.87
C ASN A 50 -14.15 3.52 -5.30
N ARG A 51 -14.56 2.30 -5.48
CA ARG A 51 -14.43 1.59 -6.76
C ARG A 51 -15.07 2.35 -7.92
N GLU A 52 -16.32 2.76 -7.76
CA GLU A 52 -17.07 3.46 -8.81
C GLU A 52 -16.42 4.78 -9.23
N GLY A 53 -15.95 5.56 -8.26
CA GLY A 53 -15.24 6.82 -8.53
C GLY A 53 -13.91 6.57 -9.25
N TYR A 54 -13.17 5.55 -8.82
CA TYR A 54 -11.88 5.20 -9.42
C TYR A 54 -12.03 4.67 -10.84
N GLU A 55 -13.01 3.79 -11.09
CA GLU A 55 -13.25 3.19 -12.41
C GLU A 55 -13.70 4.20 -13.48
N LYS A 56 -14.24 5.34 -13.09
CA LYS A 56 -14.55 6.44 -14.03
C LYS A 56 -13.31 7.04 -14.68
N VAL A 57 -12.18 7.01 -13.99
CA VAL A 57 -10.90 7.58 -14.46
C VAL A 57 -9.87 6.50 -14.79
N LEU A 58 -10.16 5.25 -14.44
CA LEU A 58 -9.28 4.12 -14.73
C LEU A 58 -9.17 3.93 -16.24
N LYS A 59 -7.96 3.88 -16.74
CA LYS A 59 -7.69 3.51 -18.13
C LYS A 59 -8.10 2.07 -18.37
N LYS A 60 -9.06 1.82 -19.27
CA LYS A 60 -9.62 0.50 -19.53
C LYS A 60 -8.82 -0.31 -20.57
N ASP A 61 -8.07 0.40 -21.39
CA ASP A 61 -7.28 -0.22 -22.46
C ASP A 61 -5.91 -0.64 -21.93
N ASP A 62 -5.59 -1.88 -22.20
CA ASP A 62 -4.26 -2.41 -21.96
C ASP A 62 -3.25 -1.69 -22.86
N TYR A 63 -2.20 -1.13 -22.28
CA TYR A 63 -1.15 -0.46 -23.04
C TYR A 63 -0.39 -1.51 -23.85
N ASN A 64 -0.65 -1.57 -25.15
CA ASN A 64 -0.06 -2.54 -26.10
C ASN A 64 -0.42 -4.02 -25.81
N GLY A 65 -1.52 -4.33 -25.12
CA GLY A 65 -1.94 -5.70 -24.83
C GLY A 65 -1.07 -6.44 -23.80
N LYS A 66 -0.21 -5.72 -23.07
CA LYS A 66 0.77 -6.35 -22.15
C LYS A 66 0.61 -5.98 -20.69
N HIS A 67 -0.05 -4.85 -20.39
CA HIS A 67 -0.07 -4.32 -19.02
C HIS A 67 -1.50 -3.97 -18.60
N LYS A 68 -2.07 -4.78 -17.74
CA LYS A 68 -3.42 -4.53 -17.22
C LYS A 68 -3.43 -3.34 -16.27
N PRO A 69 -4.36 -2.40 -16.44
CA PRO A 69 -4.60 -1.36 -15.45
C PRO A 69 -5.01 -1.99 -14.11
N GLY A 70 -4.72 -1.30 -13.02
CA GLY A 70 -5.04 -1.77 -11.67
C GLY A 70 -5.30 -0.61 -10.73
N TYR A 71 -5.50 -0.91 -9.47
CA TYR A 71 -5.87 0.07 -8.45
C TYR A 71 -4.66 0.67 -7.72
N GLY A 72 -3.45 0.41 -8.21
CA GLY A 72 -2.19 0.94 -7.68
C GLY A 72 -1.58 0.08 -6.57
N GLY A 73 -0.42 0.54 -6.07
CA GLY A 73 0.37 -0.14 -5.05
C GLY A 73 0.22 0.44 -3.65
N LEU A 74 -0.80 1.28 -3.39
CA LEU A 74 -0.96 1.98 -2.12
C LEU A 74 -2.28 1.57 -1.45
N PHE A 75 -2.19 1.09 -0.21
CA PHE A 75 -3.35 0.82 0.63
C PHE A 75 -3.06 1.14 2.10
N SER A 76 -4.10 1.19 2.92
CA SER A 76 -3.98 1.35 4.36
C SER A 76 -4.86 0.35 5.10
N ILE A 77 -4.42 -0.04 6.30
CA ILE A 77 -5.19 -0.90 7.20
C ILE A 77 -5.34 -0.27 8.58
N VAL A 78 -6.39 -0.68 9.26
CA VAL A 78 -6.56 -0.57 10.72
C VAL A 78 -6.69 -1.99 11.22
N LEU A 79 -5.87 -2.36 12.20
CA LEU A 79 -5.91 -3.68 12.81
C LEU A 79 -7.07 -3.79 13.80
N ASP A 80 -7.52 -5.01 14.04
CA ASP A 80 -8.52 -5.30 15.04
C ASP A 80 -7.95 -5.11 16.46
N GLU A 81 -8.80 -4.84 17.44
CA GLU A 81 -8.41 -4.49 18.81
C GLU A 81 -7.61 -5.57 19.54
N HIS A 82 -7.72 -6.83 19.08
CA HIS A 82 -6.95 -7.93 19.66
C HIS A 82 -5.52 -8.05 19.11
N ILE A 83 -5.14 -7.20 18.16
CA ILE A 83 -3.78 -7.10 17.59
C ILE A 83 -3.11 -5.83 18.09
N CYS A 84 -1.91 -5.95 18.64
CA CYS A 84 -1.14 -4.79 19.06
C CYS A 84 -0.51 -4.08 17.85
N ASP A 85 -1.05 -2.93 17.44
CA ASP A 85 -0.61 -2.13 16.28
C ASP A 85 0.90 -1.85 16.29
N ARG A 86 1.42 -1.44 17.46
CA ARG A 86 2.85 -1.14 17.62
C ARG A 86 3.69 -2.39 17.42
N SER A 87 3.30 -3.51 18.02
CA SER A 87 4.01 -4.78 17.86
C SER A 87 4.01 -5.23 16.40
N PHE A 88 2.86 -5.16 15.73
CA PHE A 88 2.76 -5.48 14.31
C PHE A 88 3.66 -4.58 13.46
N PHE A 89 3.61 -3.26 13.67
CA PHE A 89 4.43 -2.31 12.92
C PHE A 89 5.93 -2.55 13.15
N ASP A 90 6.34 -2.88 14.36
CA ASP A 90 7.75 -3.16 14.67
C ASP A 90 8.23 -4.47 14.03
N LYS A 91 7.37 -5.50 14.03
CA LYS A 91 7.73 -6.86 13.57
C LYS A 91 7.61 -7.06 12.07
N ILE A 92 6.73 -6.31 11.38
CA ILE A 92 6.61 -6.49 9.94
C ILE A 92 7.93 -6.16 9.23
N ASN A 93 8.47 -7.17 8.56
CA ASN A 93 9.78 -7.08 7.86
C ASN A 93 9.65 -6.34 6.53
N LEU A 94 9.28 -5.06 6.60
CA LEU A 94 9.28 -4.10 5.50
C LEU A 94 10.09 -2.87 5.87
N SER A 95 10.57 -2.15 4.88
CA SER A 95 11.19 -0.84 5.12
C SER A 95 10.19 0.13 5.77
N LYS A 96 10.67 0.99 6.65
CA LYS A 96 9.84 1.97 7.38
C LYS A 96 10.06 3.36 6.81
N GLY A 97 8.97 4.09 6.54
CA GLY A 97 9.10 5.47 6.10
C GLY A 97 7.89 6.03 5.36
N PRO A 98 7.85 7.36 5.19
CA PRO A 98 6.71 8.06 4.60
C PRO A 98 6.71 8.06 3.07
N SER A 99 7.79 7.62 2.42
CA SER A 99 7.89 7.55 0.95
C SER A 99 6.91 6.54 0.37
N LEU A 100 6.71 6.61 -0.93
CA LEU A 100 5.89 5.69 -1.70
C LEU A 100 6.41 5.53 -3.12
N GLY A 101 5.95 4.49 -3.84
CA GLY A 101 6.32 4.25 -5.25
C GLY A 101 7.73 3.74 -5.45
N THR A 102 8.37 3.19 -4.42
CA THR A 102 9.69 2.55 -4.51
C THR A 102 9.61 1.13 -5.06
N ASN A 103 10.75 0.59 -5.50
CA ASN A 103 10.86 -0.81 -5.94
C ASN A 103 10.80 -1.83 -4.79
N PHE A 104 10.85 -1.37 -3.57
CA PHE A 104 10.70 -2.17 -2.33
C PHE A 104 9.52 -1.65 -1.52
N SER A 105 8.88 -2.53 -0.78
CA SER A 105 7.70 -2.21 0.00
C SER A 105 8.04 -1.38 1.25
N LEU A 106 7.16 -0.43 1.55
CA LEU A 106 7.25 0.48 2.69
C LEU A 106 6.02 0.40 3.57
N SER A 107 6.22 0.49 4.88
CA SER A 107 5.16 0.68 5.88
C SER A 107 5.34 2.00 6.63
N CYS A 108 4.22 2.65 6.96
CA CYS A 108 4.21 3.94 7.63
C CYS A 108 3.01 4.06 8.56
N PRO A 109 3.18 4.39 9.86
CA PRO A 109 2.07 4.73 10.76
C PRO A 109 1.59 6.14 10.42
N TYR A 110 0.88 6.25 9.29
CA TYR A 110 0.71 7.50 8.55
C TYR A 110 0.00 8.59 9.36
N THR A 111 -1.09 8.25 10.06
CA THR A 111 -1.83 9.23 10.85
C THR A 111 -0.97 9.79 11.99
N LEU A 112 -0.25 8.93 12.71
CA LEU A 112 0.67 9.36 13.77
C LEU A 112 1.82 10.21 13.22
N LEU A 113 2.36 9.87 12.06
CA LEU A 113 3.48 10.61 11.49
C LEU A 113 3.07 11.98 10.95
N ALA A 114 1.94 12.06 10.24
CA ALA A 114 1.53 13.25 9.51
C ALA A 114 0.62 14.18 10.34
N HIS A 115 -0.13 13.63 11.31
CA HIS A 115 -1.22 14.31 12.01
C HIS A 115 -1.14 14.20 13.54
N TYR A 116 0.06 14.00 14.09
CA TYR A 116 0.26 13.75 15.54
C TYR A 116 -0.40 14.80 16.44
N HIS A 117 -0.40 16.08 16.03
CA HIS A 117 -0.96 17.18 16.82
C HIS A 117 -2.45 17.44 16.55
N GLU A 118 -3.10 16.65 15.70
CA GLU A 118 -4.49 16.87 15.27
C GLU A 118 -5.28 15.55 15.13
N LEU A 119 -4.99 14.56 15.98
CA LEU A 119 -5.63 13.23 15.91
C LEU A 119 -7.15 13.28 16.06
N ASP A 120 -7.68 14.18 16.91
CA ASP A 120 -9.13 14.38 17.05
C ASP A 120 -9.76 14.88 15.76
N PHE A 121 -9.07 15.75 15.03
CA PHE A 121 -9.50 16.23 13.73
C PHE A 121 -9.52 15.08 12.70
N THR A 122 -8.49 14.26 12.63
CA THR A 122 -8.49 13.13 11.71
C THR A 122 -9.58 12.12 12.02
N LEU A 123 -9.81 11.87 13.30
CA LEU A 123 -10.88 10.96 13.76
C LEU A 123 -12.28 11.47 13.37
N ALA A 124 -12.53 12.78 13.44
CA ALA A 124 -13.78 13.38 13.01
C ALA A 124 -14.08 13.17 11.52
N TYR A 125 -13.05 12.91 10.71
CA TYR A 125 -13.17 12.54 9.29
C TYR A 125 -13.06 11.01 9.04
N GLY A 126 -13.12 10.20 10.09
CA GLY A 126 -13.08 8.73 9.99
C GLY A 126 -11.69 8.15 9.78
N VAL A 127 -10.62 8.95 9.92
CA VAL A 127 -9.23 8.47 9.81
C VAL A 127 -8.72 8.10 11.20
N GLN A 128 -8.50 6.81 11.41
CA GLN A 128 -8.07 6.28 12.70
C GLN A 128 -6.61 6.64 13.02
N PRO A 129 -6.29 6.95 14.30
CA PRO A 129 -4.92 7.26 14.72
C PRO A 129 -3.91 6.13 14.44
N ASN A 130 -4.35 4.89 14.54
CA ASN A 130 -3.55 3.68 14.34
C ASN A 130 -3.52 3.16 12.89
N LEU A 131 -3.95 3.97 11.93
CA LEU A 131 -3.91 3.62 10.52
C LEU A 131 -2.46 3.45 10.04
N ILE A 132 -2.17 2.28 9.47
CA ILE A 132 -0.88 1.95 8.86
C ILE A 132 -1.04 1.93 7.34
N ARG A 133 -0.24 2.74 6.66
CA ARG A 133 -0.19 2.82 5.20
C ARG A 133 0.94 1.94 4.66
N PHE A 134 0.66 1.23 3.57
CA PHE A 134 1.61 0.41 2.83
C PHE A 134 1.76 0.91 1.40
N SER A 135 3.01 1.00 0.94
CA SER A 135 3.36 1.17 -0.46
C SER A 135 4.09 -0.08 -0.93
N ILE A 136 3.47 -0.82 -1.84
CA ILE A 136 4.01 -2.10 -2.31
C ILE A 136 5.03 -1.88 -3.42
N GLY A 137 6.10 -2.66 -3.35
CA GLY A 137 7.19 -2.70 -4.32
C GLY A 137 7.10 -3.89 -5.29
N LEU A 138 8.26 -4.43 -5.63
CA LEU A 138 8.41 -5.49 -6.62
C LEU A 138 8.53 -6.89 -6.01
N GLU A 139 8.35 -7.04 -4.70
CA GLU A 139 8.34 -8.34 -4.02
C GLU A 139 7.20 -9.22 -4.55
N SER A 140 7.34 -10.53 -4.39
CA SER A 140 6.28 -11.48 -4.76
C SER A 140 5.11 -11.43 -3.76
N PHE A 141 3.95 -11.89 -4.20
CA PHE A 141 2.80 -12.04 -3.31
C PHE A 141 3.12 -12.99 -2.14
N GLU A 142 3.79 -14.09 -2.42
CA GLU A 142 4.15 -15.10 -1.43
C GLU A 142 5.07 -14.54 -0.36
N GLU A 143 6.09 -13.77 -0.75
CA GLU A 143 7.00 -13.11 0.17
C GLU A 143 6.28 -12.09 1.06
N LEU A 144 5.44 -11.26 0.47
CA LEU A 144 4.67 -10.27 1.23
C LEU A 144 3.67 -10.94 2.17
N LYS A 145 2.96 -11.96 1.69
CA LYS A 145 2.03 -12.73 2.50
C LYS A 145 2.71 -13.32 3.74
N GLU A 146 3.87 -13.95 3.58
CA GLU A 146 4.64 -14.51 4.69
C GLU A 146 5.03 -13.43 5.71
N LYS A 147 5.52 -12.27 5.26
CA LYS A 147 5.88 -11.15 6.13
C LYS A 147 4.68 -10.63 6.94
N PHE A 148 3.53 -10.45 6.30
CA PHE A 148 2.31 -10.02 6.96
C PHE A 148 1.79 -11.08 7.94
N GLU A 149 1.73 -12.33 7.52
CA GLU A 149 1.25 -13.44 8.35
C GLU A 149 2.10 -13.63 9.60
N THR A 150 3.42 -13.58 9.47
CA THR A 150 4.35 -13.64 10.60
C THR A 150 4.11 -12.50 11.57
N ALA A 151 4.06 -11.25 11.06
CA ALA A 151 3.86 -10.08 11.90
C ALA A 151 2.50 -10.09 12.61
N LEU A 152 1.40 -10.51 11.94
CA LEU A 152 0.08 -10.65 12.56
C LEU A 152 0.08 -11.70 13.66
N ASN A 153 0.65 -12.88 13.42
CA ASN A 153 0.69 -13.97 14.41
C ASN A 153 1.50 -13.61 15.66
N GLU A 154 2.59 -12.87 15.49
CA GLU A 154 3.45 -12.47 16.61
C GLU A 154 2.93 -11.23 17.37
N SER A 155 1.84 -10.61 16.92
CA SER A 155 1.31 -9.36 17.50
C SER A 155 -0.06 -9.52 18.16
N ARG A 156 -0.50 -10.75 18.31
CA ARG A 156 -1.68 -11.15 19.08
C ARG A 156 -1.47 -11.02 20.58
#